data_7eb7e5d338ea79a015cddf3048706407
#
_entry.id   7eb7e5d338ea79a015cddf3048706407
#
_cell.length_a   1.000
_cell.length_b   1.000
_cell.length_c   1.000
_cell.angle_alpha   90.00
_cell.angle_beta   90.00
_cell.angle_gamma   90.00
#
_symmetry.space_group_name_H-M   'P 1'
#
loop_
_entity.id
_entity.type
_entity.pdbx_description
1 polymer ?
#
loop_
_entity_poly.entity_id
_entity_poly.type
_entity_poly.pdbx_seq_one_letter_code
_entity_poly.pdbx_strand_id
1 'polypeptide(L)'
;MNRRLPLVVLTSAALVLTACSSGESATPAATSTADNADKTVTLWLAGGDTPDELRTYLTDTFKANTGATLKIEEQSWGDLVTKLTTALPDAANTPDVVELGNTQSPTFTNVGAFLDISDQYDALGGDKLLQSFVDAGSVDGKKYALPYYFGSRYMFMRKDVWKEAGVAQPTTLDEFNAAVTNIAQDNPRDIKDFSGFF
;
A
#
# COMPACT_ATOMS: atom_id res chain seq x y z
N MET A 1 25.22 -26.03 72.73
CA MET A 1 26.63 -25.55 72.43
C MET A 1 26.54 -24.39 71.47
N ASN A 2 27.07 -23.30 71.93
CA ASN A 2 27.14 -21.97 71.33
C ASN A 2 27.70 -21.89 69.89
N ARG A 3 27.22 -20.95 69.05
CA ARG A 3 28.01 -19.86 68.45
C ARG A 3 27.22 -19.18 67.32
N ARG A 4 26.81 -17.98 67.61
CA ARG A 4 27.26 -16.65 67.19
C ARG A 4 27.05 -16.31 65.73
N LEU A 5 26.06 -15.38 65.52
CA LEU A 5 25.92 -14.52 64.34
C LEU A 5 27.08 -13.54 64.21
N PRO A 6 27.31 -13.05 63.01
CA PRO A 6 27.60 -11.64 62.86
C PRO A 6 26.58 -10.88 62.00
N LEU A 7 26.29 -9.75 62.49
CA LEU A 7 25.59 -8.60 62.01
C LEU A 7 26.28 -8.05 60.74
N VAL A 8 25.53 -7.83 59.65
CA VAL A 8 25.97 -7.03 58.52
C VAL A 8 25.00 -5.87 58.31
N VAL A 9 25.59 -4.69 58.31
CA VAL A 9 25.03 -3.36 58.30
C VAL A 9 24.34 -3.09 56.94
N LEU A 10 23.07 -2.62 56.99
CA LEU A 10 22.36 -2.00 55.87
C LEU A 10 22.89 -0.57 55.63
N THR A 11 23.41 -0.30 54.44
CA THR A 11 23.53 1.05 53.92
C THR A 11 22.39 1.36 52.96
N SER A 12 21.54 2.26 53.41
CA SER A 12 20.40 2.79 52.62
C SER A 12 20.92 3.79 51.61
N ALA A 13 20.77 3.50 50.30
CA ALA A 13 20.93 4.48 49.25
C ALA A 13 19.55 5.04 48.88
N ALA A 14 19.35 6.31 49.17
CA ALA A 14 18.15 7.06 48.79
C ALA A 14 18.20 7.38 47.29
N LEU A 15 17.24 6.84 46.53
CA LEU A 15 16.95 7.24 45.15
C LEU A 15 15.98 8.41 45.15
N VAL A 16 16.44 9.56 44.73
CA VAL A 16 15.65 10.76 44.49
C VAL A 16 14.93 10.59 43.17
N LEU A 17 13.63 10.43 43.18
CA LEU A 17 12.74 10.52 42.03
C LEU A 17 12.46 11.99 41.71
N THR A 18 13.09 12.53 40.69
CA THR A 18 12.67 13.77 40.05
C THR A 18 11.71 13.44 38.93
N ALA A 19 10.42 13.59 39.17
CA ALA A 19 9.38 13.63 38.15
C ALA A 19 9.45 14.99 37.44
N CYS A 20 9.94 15.03 36.20
CA CYS A 20 9.67 16.12 35.28
C CYS A 20 8.71 15.63 34.21
N SER A 21 7.47 16.08 34.35
CA SER A 21 6.45 16.05 33.31
C SER A 21 6.83 17.04 32.21
N SER A 22 7.16 16.54 31.04
CA SER A 22 7.04 17.28 29.78
C SER A 22 6.64 16.27 28.71
N GLY A 23 5.49 16.51 28.08
CA GLY A 23 4.97 15.66 27.01
C GLY A 23 5.92 15.66 25.83
N GLU A 24 6.65 14.57 25.70
CA GLU A 24 7.42 14.24 24.50
C GLU A 24 6.60 13.28 23.69
N SER A 25 6.24 13.74 22.49
CA SER A 25 5.77 12.87 21.41
C SER A 25 6.77 11.73 21.26
N ALA A 26 6.33 10.50 21.44
CA ALA A 26 7.16 9.33 21.23
C ALA A 26 7.62 9.30 19.77
N THR A 27 8.82 9.77 19.50
CA THR A 27 9.52 9.47 18.27
C THR A 27 9.73 7.95 18.25
N PRO A 28 9.38 7.23 17.16
CA PRO A 28 9.69 5.82 17.06
C PRO A 28 11.17 5.63 17.30
N ALA A 29 11.54 4.72 18.22
CA ALA A 29 12.93 4.42 18.53
C ALA A 29 13.62 4.04 17.21
N ALA A 30 14.59 4.85 16.79
CA ALA A 30 15.43 4.52 15.65
C ALA A 30 16.13 3.20 15.95
N THR A 31 15.73 2.13 15.29
CA THR A 31 16.44 0.86 15.33
C THR A 31 17.86 1.12 14.86
N SER A 32 18.86 0.64 15.60
CA SER A 32 20.27 0.95 15.27
C SER A 32 20.57 0.46 13.85
N THR A 33 20.96 1.36 12.97
CA THR A 33 21.24 1.07 11.56
C THR A 33 22.40 0.08 11.37
N ALA A 34 23.23 -0.10 12.39
CA ALA A 34 24.39 -1.00 12.37
C ALA A 34 24.00 -2.49 12.38
N ASP A 35 22.88 -2.85 13.01
CA ASP A 35 22.48 -4.25 13.19
C ASP A 35 21.73 -4.85 11.98
N ASN A 36 21.46 -4.05 10.95
CA ASN A 36 20.68 -4.47 9.79
C ASN A 36 21.47 -4.46 8.47
N ALA A 37 22.76 -4.22 8.49
CA ALA A 37 23.55 -4.01 7.28
C ALA A 37 23.58 -5.23 6.32
N ASP A 38 23.40 -6.42 6.86
CA ASP A 38 23.36 -7.70 6.16
C ASP A 38 21.92 -8.17 5.82
N LYS A 39 20.91 -7.43 6.28
CA LYS A 39 19.50 -7.77 6.02
C LYS A 39 19.00 -7.20 4.72
N THR A 40 18.12 -7.94 4.07
CA THR A 40 17.42 -7.52 2.86
C THR A 40 15.92 -7.68 3.05
N VAL A 41 15.17 -6.67 2.65
CA VAL A 41 13.71 -6.71 2.52
C VAL A 41 13.37 -6.74 1.05
N THR A 42 12.58 -7.72 0.63
CA THR A 42 12.12 -7.87 -0.76
C THR A 42 10.75 -7.27 -0.92
N LEU A 43 10.65 -6.29 -1.83
CA LEU A 43 9.39 -5.63 -2.23
C LEU A 43 9.05 -6.05 -3.66
N TRP A 44 7.90 -6.68 -3.86
CA TRP A 44 7.34 -6.90 -5.17
C TRP A 44 6.47 -5.71 -5.59
N LEU A 45 6.83 -5.06 -6.69
CA LEU A 45 6.02 -4.05 -7.36
C LEU A 45 5.42 -4.63 -8.64
N ALA A 46 4.32 -4.09 -9.11
CA ALA A 46 3.58 -4.66 -10.24
C ALA A 46 3.40 -3.66 -11.39
N GLY A 47 3.49 -4.18 -12.61
CA GLY A 47 3.07 -3.49 -13.84
C GLY A 47 3.92 -2.33 -14.32
N GLY A 48 5.04 -2.01 -13.68
CA GLY A 48 5.85 -0.84 -14.02
C GLY A 48 5.20 0.49 -13.65
N ASP A 49 4.18 0.47 -12.79
CA ASP A 49 3.41 1.66 -12.42
C ASP A 49 4.16 2.61 -11.47
N THR A 50 5.18 2.10 -10.78
CA THR A 50 6.04 2.89 -9.89
C THR A 50 7.20 3.52 -10.68
N PRO A 51 7.29 4.87 -10.77
CA PRO A 51 8.37 5.55 -11.48
C PRO A 51 9.75 5.28 -10.92
N ASP A 52 10.79 5.33 -11.75
CA ASP A 52 12.18 5.07 -11.36
C ASP A 52 12.68 6.01 -10.24
N GLU A 53 12.25 7.27 -10.27
CA GLU A 53 12.60 8.25 -9.25
C GLU A 53 12.05 7.83 -7.87
N LEU A 54 10.82 7.29 -7.82
CA LEU A 54 10.23 6.79 -6.58
C LEU A 54 10.93 5.52 -6.11
N ARG A 55 11.28 4.62 -7.03
CA ARG A 55 12.06 3.40 -6.71
C ARG A 55 13.41 3.76 -6.07
N THR A 56 14.11 4.71 -6.65
CA THR A 56 15.38 5.22 -6.11
C THR A 56 15.17 5.83 -4.73
N TYR A 57 14.17 6.70 -4.58
CA TYR A 57 13.84 7.29 -3.29
C TYR A 57 13.54 6.24 -2.21
N LEU A 58 12.76 5.21 -2.54
CA LEU A 58 12.41 4.12 -1.61
C LEU A 58 13.66 3.35 -1.17
N THR A 59 14.53 2.97 -2.10
CA THR A 59 15.75 2.20 -1.77
C THR A 59 16.73 3.01 -0.93
N ASP A 60 16.97 4.27 -1.29
CA ASP A 60 17.92 5.14 -0.59
C ASP A 60 17.41 5.51 0.81
N THR A 61 16.12 5.89 0.90
CA THR A 61 15.51 6.26 2.18
C THR A 61 15.41 5.05 3.12
N PHE A 62 15.04 3.89 2.60
CA PHE A 62 15.00 2.66 3.39
C PHE A 62 16.38 2.31 3.95
N LYS A 63 17.41 2.36 3.10
CA LYS A 63 18.80 2.12 3.51
C LYS A 63 19.26 3.13 4.56
N ALA A 64 18.98 4.41 4.35
CA ALA A 64 19.36 5.47 5.28
C ALA A 64 18.69 5.33 6.66
N ASN A 65 17.41 4.95 6.69
CA ASN A 65 16.62 4.87 7.92
C ASN A 65 16.84 3.57 8.70
N THR A 66 17.11 2.46 8.02
CA THR A 66 17.13 1.13 8.64
C THR A 66 18.49 0.45 8.64
N GLY A 67 19.41 0.87 7.77
CA GLY A 67 20.66 0.16 7.48
C GLY A 67 20.49 -1.06 6.56
N ALA A 68 19.29 -1.62 6.42
CA ALA A 68 19.02 -2.77 5.58
C ALA A 68 18.93 -2.42 4.08
N THR A 69 18.98 -3.41 3.23
CA THR A 69 18.81 -3.25 1.78
C THR A 69 17.36 -3.49 1.39
N LEU A 70 16.76 -2.59 0.60
CA LEU A 70 15.49 -2.82 -0.07
C LEU A 70 15.76 -3.38 -1.47
N LYS A 71 15.32 -4.61 -1.73
CA LYS A 71 15.36 -5.24 -3.05
C LYS A 71 13.98 -5.12 -3.69
N ILE A 72 13.89 -4.37 -4.78
CA ILE A 72 12.64 -4.24 -5.54
C ILE A 72 12.66 -5.25 -6.69
N GLU A 73 11.60 -6.04 -6.81
CA GLU A 73 11.38 -7.00 -7.89
C GLU A 73 10.10 -6.66 -8.63
N GLU A 74 10.20 -6.53 -9.94
CA GLU A 74 9.04 -6.24 -10.80
C GLU A 74 8.25 -7.49 -11.11
N GLN A 75 6.92 -7.41 -10.99
CA GLN A 75 5.98 -8.46 -11.31
C GLN A 75 5.01 -8.01 -12.41
N SER A 76 4.56 -8.94 -13.24
CA SER A 76 3.49 -8.69 -14.20
C SER A 76 2.13 -8.75 -13.50
N TRP A 77 1.23 -7.79 -13.74
CA TRP A 77 -0.14 -7.85 -13.27
C TRP A 77 -0.87 -9.14 -13.66
N GLY A 78 -0.57 -9.68 -14.86
CA GLY A 78 -1.18 -10.91 -15.37
C GLY A 78 -0.81 -12.17 -14.60
N ASP A 79 0.42 -12.21 -14.05
CA ASP A 79 0.96 -13.41 -13.39
C ASP A 79 0.97 -13.31 -11.86
N LEU A 80 0.70 -12.11 -11.31
CA LEU A 80 0.92 -11.79 -9.90
C LEU A 80 0.19 -12.76 -8.95
N VAL A 81 -1.10 -13.03 -9.21
CA VAL A 81 -1.90 -13.94 -8.37
C VAL A 81 -1.32 -15.35 -8.38
N THR A 82 -0.93 -15.86 -9.55
CA THR A 82 -0.35 -17.21 -9.69
C THR A 82 1.00 -17.30 -8.96
N LYS A 83 1.85 -16.29 -9.14
CA LYS A 83 3.14 -16.23 -8.47
C LYS A 83 3.00 -16.15 -6.95
N LEU A 84 2.11 -15.30 -6.44
CA LEU A 84 1.86 -15.20 -5.00
C LEU A 84 1.29 -16.48 -4.41
N THR A 85 0.37 -17.14 -5.10
CA THR A 85 -0.18 -18.43 -4.66
C THR A 85 0.92 -19.47 -4.46
N THR A 86 1.98 -19.42 -5.26
CA THR A 86 3.11 -20.33 -5.16
C THR A 86 4.16 -19.86 -4.16
N ALA A 87 4.42 -18.56 -4.09
CA ALA A 87 5.47 -17.98 -3.26
C ALA A 87 5.10 -17.92 -1.77
N LEU A 88 3.87 -17.51 -1.44
CA LEU A 88 3.45 -17.30 -0.05
C LEU A 88 3.59 -18.54 0.86
N PRO A 89 3.37 -19.79 0.40
CA PRO A 89 3.64 -20.98 1.21
C PRO A 89 5.12 -21.33 1.34
N ASP A 90 6.00 -20.73 0.55
CA ASP A 90 7.43 -21.04 0.50
C ASP A 90 8.24 -19.88 1.11
N ALA A 91 8.69 -20.07 2.35
CA ALA A 91 9.44 -19.07 3.11
C ALA A 91 10.73 -18.58 2.41
N ALA A 92 11.28 -19.36 1.47
CA ALA A 92 12.49 -18.96 0.74
C ALA A 92 12.19 -18.01 -0.42
N ASN A 93 10.96 -18.00 -0.93
CA ASN A 93 10.53 -17.25 -2.11
C ASN A 93 9.43 -16.23 -1.80
N THR A 94 8.91 -16.20 -0.57
CA THR A 94 7.92 -15.22 -0.12
C THR A 94 8.53 -13.81 -0.12
N PRO A 95 7.93 -12.81 -0.80
CA PRO A 95 8.32 -11.42 -0.62
C PRO A 95 7.92 -10.93 0.79
N ASP A 96 8.68 -9.99 1.34
CA ASP A 96 8.34 -9.34 2.62
C ASP A 96 7.18 -8.36 2.46
N VAL A 97 7.14 -7.66 1.32
CA VAL A 97 6.08 -6.71 0.97
C VAL A 97 5.68 -6.92 -0.49
N VAL A 98 4.39 -6.81 -0.78
CA VAL A 98 3.88 -6.96 -2.15
C VAL A 98 2.85 -5.90 -2.48
N GLU A 99 2.95 -5.32 -3.67
CA GLU A 99 1.90 -4.50 -4.27
C GLU A 99 0.81 -5.39 -4.87
N LEU A 100 -0.45 -5.07 -4.55
CA LEU A 100 -1.63 -5.80 -5.01
C LEU A 100 -2.72 -4.85 -5.52
N GLY A 101 -3.48 -5.30 -6.50
CA GLY A 101 -4.72 -4.65 -6.88
C GLY A 101 -5.80 -4.83 -5.81
N ASN A 102 -6.69 -3.83 -5.71
CA ASN A 102 -7.81 -3.87 -4.76
C ASN A 102 -8.75 -5.07 -4.96
N THR A 103 -8.83 -5.63 -6.17
CA THR A 103 -9.60 -6.85 -6.47
C THR A 103 -8.87 -8.14 -6.09
N GLN A 104 -7.55 -8.08 -5.96
CA GLN A 104 -6.69 -9.23 -5.64
C GLN A 104 -6.42 -9.33 -4.13
N SER A 105 -6.35 -8.19 -3.43
CA SER A 105 -6.06 -8.13 -2.00
C SER A 105 -6.98 -9.03 -1.16
N PRO A 106 -8.32 -9.02 -1.33
CA PRO A 106 -9.22 -9.89 -0.56
C PRO A 106 -8.95 -11.39 -0.74
N THR A 107 -8.44 -11.81 -1.89
CA THR A 107 -8.10 -13.22 -2.14
C THR A 107 -7.10 -13.77 -1.14
N PHE A 108 -6.10 -12.97 -0.80
CA PHE A 108 -5.03 -13.39 0.11
C PHE A 108 -5.30 -12.98 1.57
N THR A 109 -5.96 -11.85 1.80
CA THR A 109 -6.36 -11.41 3.15
C THR A 109 -7.34 -12.39 3.80
N ASN A 110 -8.34 -12.86 3.07
CA ASN A 110 -9.36 -13.77 3.58
C ASN A 110 -8.81 -15.14 4.02
N VAL A 111 -7.68 -15.56 3.47
CA VAL A 111 -7.01 -16.81 3.84
C VAL A 111 -5.90 -16.61 4.88
N GLY A 112 -5.74 -15.40 5.41
CA GLY A 112 -4.77 -15.09 6.44
C GLY A 112 -3.32 -15.09 5.96
N ALA A 113 -3.08 -14.79 4.67
CA ALA A 113 -1.75 -14.80 4.09
C ALA A 113 -0.89 -13.58 4.48
N PHE A 114 -1.51 -12.50 4.96
CA PHE A 114 -0.83 -11.26 5.31
C PHE A 114 -0.82 -10.97 6.80
N LEU A 115 0.18 -10.23 7.24
CA LEU A 115 0.31 -9.78 8.62
C LEU A 115 -0.77 -8.76 8.97
N ASP A 116 -1.37 -8.91 10.15
CA ASP A 116 -2.24 -7.89 10.74
C ASP A 116 -1.41 -6.66 11.15
N ILE A 117 -1.68 -5.51 10.52
CA ILE A 117 -1.00 -4.24 10.75
C ILE A 117 -1.89 -3.22 11.46
N SER A 118 -3.01 -3.66 12.04
CA SER A 118 -4.01 -2.78 12.66
C SER A 118 -3.41 -1.85 13.72
N ASP A 119 -2.51 -2.35 14.57
CA ASP A 119 -1.88 -1.57 15.65
C ASP A 119 -0.97 -0.45 15.15
N GLN A 120 -0.53 -0.53 13.89
CA GLN A 120 0.38 0.47 13.29
C GLN A 120 -0.35 1.41 12.33
N TYR A 121 -1.62 1.15 12.07
CA TYR A 121 -2.36 1.78 10.99
C TYR A 121 -2.46 3.31 11.13
N ASP A 122 -2.67 3.80 12.35
CA ASP A 122 -2.75 5.24 12.64
C ASP A 122 -1.43 5.95 12.32
N ALA A 123 -0.30 5.33 12.66
CA ALA A 123 1.03 5.85 12.35
C ALA A 123 1.32 5.84 10.84
N LEU A 124 0.66 4.95 10.09
CA LEU A 124 0.79 4.81 8.63
C LEU A 124 -0.18 5.68 7.82
N GLY A 125 -0.97 6.51 8.47
CA GLY A 125 -1.88 7.44 7.79
C GLY A 125 -3.31 7.44 8.37
N GLY A 126 -3.78 6.34 8.92
CA GLY A 126 -5.06 6.24 9.62
C GLY A 126 -6.24 6.85 8.85
N ASP A 127 -6.94 7.77 9.49
CA ASP A 127 -8.12 8.47 8.94
C ASP A 127 -7.84 9.33 7.70
N LYS A 128 -6.58 9.58 7.37
CA LYS A 128 -6.20 10.35 6.16
C LYS A 128 -6.23 9.50 4.90
N LEU A 129 -6.33 8.18 5.04
CA LEU A 129 -6.40 7.24 3.92
C LEU A 129 -7.82 7.18 3.34
N LEU A 130 -7.93 6.93 2.04
CA LEU A 130 -9.24 6.78 1.38
C LEU A 130 -9.93 5.49 1.86
N GLN A 131 -11.05 5.61 2.55
CA GLN A 131 -11.75 4.50 3.21
C GLN A 131 -12.07 3.34 2.25
N SER A 132 -12.50 3.62 1.03
CA SER A 132 -12.82 2.59 0.03
C SER A 132 -11.62 1.71 -0.35
N PHE A 133 -10.40 2.23 -0.22
CA PHE A 133 -9.17 1.47 -0.44
C PHE A 133 -8.73 0.73 0.83
N VAL A 134 -8.97 1.34 2.00
CA VAL A 134 -8.76 0.67 3.30
C VAL A 134 -9.62 -0.58 3.40
N ASP A 135 -10.89 -0.49 2.99
CA ASP A 135 -11.83 -1.61 3.05
C ASP A 135 -11.39 -2.81 2.19
N ALA A 136 -10.77 -2.54 1.03
CA ALA A 136 -10.23 -3.60 0.17
C ALA A 136 -9.08 -4.41 0.82
N GLY A 137 -8.37 -3.82 1.77
CA GLY A 137 -7.30 -4.46 2.53
C GLY A 137 -7.69 -4.88 3.94
N SER A 138 -8.99 -4.91 4.26
CA SER A 138 -9.50 -5.17 5.61
C SER A 138 -10.42 -6.40 5.65
N VAL A 139 -10.32 -7.18 6.73
CA VAL A 139 -11.19 -8.35 6.99
C VAL A 139 -11.49 -8.38 8.48
N ASP A 140 -12.77 -8.54 8.85
CA ASP A 140 -13.25 -8.62 10.25
C ASP A 140 -12.74 -7.47 11.15
N GLY A 141 -12.68 -6.26 10.59
CA GLY A 141 -12.21 -5.07 11.27
C GLY A 141 -10.69 -4.92 11.39
N LYS A 142 -9.92 -5.90 10.96
CA LYS A 142 -8.46 -5.90 10.94
C LYS A 142 -7.92 -5.38 9.62
N LYS A 143 -6.74 -4.75 9.66
CA LYS A 143 -6.04 -4.14 8.52
C LYS A 143 -4.85 -5.01 8.12
N TYR A 144 -4.79 -5.40 6.85
CA TYR A 144 -3.73 -6.27 6.30
C TYR A 144 -2.99 -5.64 5.13
N ALA A 145 -3.52 -4.56 4.57
CA ALA A 145 -2.89 -3.82 3.50
C ALA A 145 -3.03 -2.31 3.71
N LEU A 146 -2.07 -1.57 3.19
CA LEU A 146 -2.04 -0.11 3.19
C LEU A 146 -2.31 0.38 1.78
N PRO A 147 -3.21 1.36 1.56
CA PRO A 147 -3.35 2.03 0.27
C PRO A 147 -2.03 2.64 -0.20
N TYR A 148 -1.59 2.29 -1.39
CA TYR A 148 -0.33 2.77 -1.98
C TYR A 148 -0.57 3.95 -2.92
N TYR A 149 -1.37 3.75 -3.96
CA TYR A 149 -1.83 4.80 -4.85
C TYR A 149 -3.24 4.49 -5.35
N PHE A 150 -3.89 5.45 -5.97
CA PHE A 150 -5.18 5.24 -6.58
C PHE A 150 -5.21 5.75 -8.01
N GLY A 151 -6.01 5.07 -8.84
CA GLY A 151 -6.31 5.49 -10.18
C GLY A 151 -7.81 5.69 -10.36
N SER A 152 -8.19 6.58 -11.24
CA SER A 152 -9.56 6.76 -11.69
C SER A 152 -9.64 6.51 -13.19
N ARG A 153 -10.76 5.91 -13.61
CA ARG A 153 -11.07 5.78 -15.03
C ARG A 153 -11.90 6.98 -15.47
N TYR A 154 -11.52 7.55 -16.61
CA TYR A 154 -12.24 8.64 -17.24
C TYR A 154 -12.64 8.23 -18.63
N MET A 155 -13.82 8.69 -19.05
CA MET A 155 -14.22 8.62 -20.44
C MET A 155 -13.73 9.87 -21.16
N PHE A 156 -12.90 9.67 -22.19
CA PHE A 156 -12.47 10.76 -23.07
C PHE A 156 -13.38 10.81 -24.27
N MET A 157 -13.85 12.00 -24.61
CA MET A 157 -14.65 12.19 -25.80
C MET A 157 -14.02 13.21 -26.77
N ARG A 158 -14.12 12.93 -28.04
CA ARG A 158 -13.72 13.83 -29.11
C ARG A 158 -14.79 14.89 -29.28
N LYS A 159 -14.62 16.05 -28.65
CA LYS A 159 -15.59 17.17 -28.69
C LYS A 159 -15.90 17.63 -30.11
N ASP A 160 -14.94 17.57 -31.02
CA ASP A 160 -15.10 17.87 -32.42
C ASP A 160 -16.06 16.91 -33.12
N VAL A 161 -15.88 15.60 -32.95
CA VAL A 161 -16.76 14.56 -33.51
C VAL A 161 -18.19 14.66 -32.96
N TRP A 162 -18.31 14.86 -31.65
CA TRP A 162 -19.62 15.01 -31.00
C TRP A 162 -20.37 16.24 -31.50
N LYS A 163 -19.66 17.34 -31.71
CA LYS A 163 -20.24 18.57 -32.29
C LYS A 163 -20.66 18.37 -33.75
N GLU A 164 -19.88 17.68 -34.54
CA GLU A 164 -20.19 17.36 -35.96
C GLU A 164 -21.42 16.48 -36.04
N ALA A 165 -21.61 15.50 -35.13
CA ALA A 165 -22.79 14.67 -35.02
C ALA A 165 -24.00 15.36 -34.34
N GLY A 166 -23.88 16.61 -33.93
CA GLY A 166 -24.93 17.35 -33.26
C GLY A 166 -25.33 16.81 -31.87
N VAL A 167 -24.46 16.05 -31.23
CA VAL A 167 -24.72 15.38 -29.95
C VAL A 167 -24.16 16.17 -28.79
N ALA A 168 -25.01 16.43 -27.78
CA ALA A 168 -24.63 17.10 -26.55
C ALA A 168 -23.91 16.15 -25.59
N GLN A 169 -23.14 16.70 -24.64
CA GLN A 169 -22.51 15.92 -23.58
C GLN A 169 -23.59 15.28 -22.68
N PRO A 170 -23.58 13.95 -22.51
CA PRO A 170 -24.56 13.25 -21.68
C PRO A 170 -24.32 13.51 -20.18
N THR A 171 -25.41 13.51 -19.42
CA THR A 171 -25.42 13.64 -17.97
C THR A 171 -25.94 12.38 -17.28
N THR A 172 -26.55 11.47 -18.06
CA THR A 172 -27.07 10.18 -17.59
C THR A 172 -26.55 9.04 -18.47
N LEU A 173 -26.65 7.80 -17.98
CA LEU A 173 -26.29 6.62 -18.78
C LEU A 173 -27.19 6.43 -20.00
N ASP A 174 -28.47 6.75 -19.90
CA ASP A 174 -29.39 6.65 -21.02
C ASP A 174 -29.04 7.65 -22.12
N GLU A 175 -28.76 8.89 -21.75
CA GLU A 175 -28.24 9.91 -22.68
C GLU A 175 -26.90 9.49 -23.29
N PHE A 176 -26.01 8.88 -22.51
CA PHE A 176 -24.75 8.35 -23.02
C PHE A 176 -24.97 7.24 -24.06
N ASN A 177 -25.83 6.27 -23.76
CA ASN A 177 -26.17 5.18 -24.67
C ASN A 177 -26.80 5.71 -25.99
N ALA A 178 -27.70 6.68 -25.88
CA ALA A 178 -28.31 7.33 -27.04
C ALA A 178 -27.24 8.10 -27.86
N ALA A 179 -26.35 8.84 -27.18
CA ALA A 179 -25.31 9.62 -27.80
C ALA A 179 -24.34 8.75 -28.60
N VAL A 180 -23.82 7.68 -27.99
CA VAL A 180 -22.83 6.79 -28.68
C VAL A 180 -23.48 6.04 -29.85
N THR A 181 -24.77 5.67 -29.72
CA THR A 181 -25.55 5.05 -30.81
C THR A 181 -25.70 6.01 -31.97
N ASN A 182 -26.12 7.25 -31.70
CA ASN A 182 -26.30 8.27 -32.73
C ASN A 182 -25.00 8.59 -33.44
N ILE A 183 -23.91 8.77 -32.71
CA ILE A 183 -22.57 9.04 -33.28
C ILE A 183 -22.12 7.88 -34.18
N ALA A 184 -22.35 6.63 -33.74
CA ALA A 184 -21.99 5.45 -34.50
C ALA A 184 -22.79 5.35 -35.81
N GLN A 185 -24.11 5.68 -35.79
CA GLN A 185 -24.98 5.66 -36.96
C GLN A 185 -24.69 6.82 -37.93
N ASP A 186 -24.44 8.01 -37.39
CA ASP A 186 -24.18 9.21 -38.18
C ASP A 186 -22.82 9.16 -38.87
N ASN A 187 -21.84 8.57 -38.22
CA ASN A 187 -20.45 8.48 -38.72
C ASN A 187 -20.00 9.76 -39.45
N PRO A 188 -19.93 10.91 -38.77
CA PRO A 188 -19.87 12.22 -39.40
C PRO A 188 -18.62 12.45 -40.27
N ARG A 189 -17.67 11.52 -40.25
CA ARG A 189 -16.43 11.58 -41.05
C ARG A 189 -16.27 10.43 -42.03
N ASP A 190 -17.30 9.62 -42.20
CA ASP A 190 -17.31 8.46 -43.09
C ASP A 190 -16.07 7.55 -42.89
N ILE A 191 -15.77 7.25 -41.62
CA ILE A 191 -14.60 6.41 -41.26
C ILE A 191 -15.03 4.94 -41.31
N LYS A 192 -14.24 4.14 -42.06
CA LYS A 192 -14.45 2.69 -42.07
C LYS A 192 -14.29 2.08 -40.68
N ASP A 193 -15.18 1.17 -40.30
CA ASP A 193 -15.18 0.48 -39.01
C ASP A 193 -15.28 1.44 -37.81
N PHE A 194 -15.97 2.58 -38.00
CA PHE A 194 -16.18 3.60 -36.96
C PHE A 194 -17.06 3.06 -35.83
N SER A 195 -16.66 3.37 -34.60
CA SER A 195 -17.44 3.07 -33.39
C SER A 195 -17.73 4.36 -32.60
N GLY A 196 -18.92 4.50 -32.10
CA GLY A 196 -19.29 5.62 -31.23
C GLY A 196 -18.65 5.53 -29.83
N PHE A 197 -18.23 4.32 -29.44
CA PHE A 197 -17.54 4.03 -28.17
C PHE A 197 -16.69 2.76 -28.31
N PHE A 198 -15.55 2.72 -27.66
CA PHE A 198 -14.66 1.55 -27.58
C PHE A 198 -13.88 1.51 -26.24
#